data_d2bd0288bc289d730f9ce68c6da4bb4c
#
_entry.id   d2bd0288bc289d730f9ce68c6da4bb4c
#
_cell.length_a   1.000
_cell.length_b   1.000
_cell.length_c   1.000
_cell.angle_alpha   90.00
_cell.angle_beta   90.00
_cell.angle_gamma   90.00
#
_symmetry.space_group_name_H-M   'P 1'
#
loop_
_entity.id
_entity.type
_entity.pdbx_description
1 polymer ?
#
loop_
_entity_poly.entity_id
_entity_poly.type
_entity_poly.pdbx_seq_one_letter_code
_entity_poly.pdbx_strand_id
1 'polypeptide(L)'
;KLEQVPTGDPDHALQAEEFRADLYGIITHTRPGAAFQQALKEALKNAFGSADPPGVFVRSDTNVEDLAGFTGAGLNLTLPNVVGFDQLLQSIAEVWASPFTARAFAWRQSHMTSPEHVYTSILLLESVASDMSGVLVTQDFDTGSRGVISVAVNEGLGGAVDGQAAESLRIPLDGSPVRVLATATAPWRRVPDPAGGLQFLPSSGSNTVLQPGEVVQLIEFASGLPQNFPPITDDEGNSAPADVEFGFLDGD
;
A
#
# COMPACT_ATOMS: atom_id res chain seq x y z
N LYS A 1 -1.18 -25.31 -22.54
CA LYS A 1 -2.39 -26.15 -22.30
C LYS A 1 -3.66 -25.32 -22.31
N LEU A 2 -3.68 -24.18 -21.60
CA LEU A 2 -4.86 -23.28 -21.57
C LEU A 2 -5.23 -22.70 -22.92
N GLU A 3 -4.24 -22.40 -23.79
CA GLU A 3 -4.47 -21.90 -25.15
C GLU A 3 -5.22 -22.90 -26.07
N GLN A 4 -5.33 -24.16 -25.67
CA GLN A 4 -5.99 -25.21 -26.44
C GLN A 4 -7.46 -25.43 -26.06
N VAL A 5 -7.94 -24.77 -25.00
CA VAL A 5 -9.32 -24.89 -24.52
C VAL A 5 -10.07 -23.57 -24.77
N PRO A 6 -11.21 -23.57 -25.48
CA PRO A 6 -11.97 -22.36 -25.72
C PRO A 6 -12.39 -21.66 -24.42
N THR A 7 -12.32 -20.34 -24.38
CA THR A 7 -12.61 -19.51 -23.19
C THR A 7 -14.06 -19.62 -22.65
N GLY A 8 -14.98 -20.17 -23.44
CA GLY A 8 -16.37 -20.43 -23.02
C GLY A 8 -16.63 -21.84 -22.52
N ASP A 9 -15.61 -22.71 -22.48
CA ASP A 9 -15.74 -24.08 -22.02
C ASP A 9 -15.65 -24.11 -20.47
N PRO A 10 -16.57 -24.84 -19.77
CA PRO A 10 -16.45 -25.05 -18.32
C PRO A 10 -15.11 -25.65 -17.89
N ASP A 11 -14.52 -26.51 -18.72
CA ASP A 11 -13.20 -27.09 -18.46
C ASP A 11 -12.07 -26.05 -18.49
N HIS A 12 -12.24 -24.95 -19.26
CA HIS A 12 -11.27 -23.87 -19.28
C HIS A 12 -11.15 -23.18 -17.91
N ALA A 13 -12.27 -22.90 -17.26
CA ALA A 13 -12.26 -22.25 -15.94
C ALA A 13 -11.59 -23.13 -14.89
N LEU A 14 -11.88 -24.46 -14.92
CA LEU A 14 -11.24 -25.42 -14.02
C LEU A 14 -9.71 -25.51 -14.26
N GLN A 15 -9.29 -25.64 -15.51
CA GLN A 15 -7.86 -25.69 -15.85
C GLN A 15 -7.12 -24.38 -15.53
N ALA A 16 -7.77 -23.24 -15.68
CA ALA A 16 -7.22 -21.94 -15.30
C ALA A 16 -7.00 -21.87 -13.79
N GLU A 17 -7.94 -22.36 -13.00
CA GLU A 17 -7.81 -22.37 -11.53
C GLU A 17 -6.74 -23.36 -11.06
N GLU A 18 -6.64 -24.55 -11.63
CA GLU A 18 -5.56 -25.49 -11.35
C GLU A 18 -4.19 -24.88 -11.70
N PHE A 19 -4.05 -24.28 -12.88
CA PHE A 19 -2.83 -23.61 -13.30
C PHE A 19 -2.44 -22.47 -12.35
N ARG A 20 -3.41 -21.64 -11.95
CA ARG A 20 -3.22 -20.57 -10.97
C ARG A 20 -2.70 -21.11 -9.64
N ALA A 21 -3.37 -22.15 -9.11
CA ALA A 21 -3.02 -22.76 -7.83
C ALA A 21 -1.62 -23.38 -7.87
N ASP A 22 -1.28 -24.06 -8.96
CA ASP A 22 0.03 -24.66 -9.17
C ASP A 22 1.14 -23.59 -9.19
N LEU A 23 0.95 -22.51 -9.95
CA LEU A 23 1.93 -21.41 -10.01
C LEU A 23 2.10 -20.74 -8.66
N TYR A 24 1.02 -20.44 -7.95
CA TYR A 24 1.07 -19.90 -6.62
C TYR A 24 1.88 -20.81 -5.68
N GLY A 25 1.58 -22.11 -5.71
CA GLY A 25 2.29 -23.11 -4.92
C GLY A 25 3.78 -23.23 -5.27
N ILE A 26 4.12 -23.28 -6.55
CA ILE A 26 5.52 -23.34 -7.00
C ILE A 26 6.30 -22.11 -6.51
N ILE A 27 5.77 -20.90 -6.68
CA ILE A 27 6.46 -19.67 -6.30
C ILE A 27 6.64 -19.61 -4.77
N THR A 28 5.57 -19.85 -4.00
CA THR A 28 5.62 -19.74 -2.53
C THR A 28 6.48 -20.81 -1.86
N HIS A 29 6.66 -21.97 -2.49
CA HIS A 29 7.49 -23.05 -1.95
C HIS A 29 8.90 -23.09 -2.56
N THR A 30 9.23 -22.20 -3.49
CA THR A 30 10.57 -22.15 -4.10
C THR A 30 11.43 -21.11 -3.39
N ARG A 31 12.51 -21.57 -2.75
CA ARG A 31 13.46 -20.65 -2.15
C ARG A 31 14.37 -20.05 -3.23
N PRO A 32 14.58 -18.72 -3.23
CA PRO A 32 15.54 -18.09 -4.14
C PRO A 32 16.96 -18.66 -4.03
N GLY A 33 17.67 -18.72 -5.16
CA GLY A 33 19.00 -19.32 -5.21
C GLY A 33 20.06 -18.56 -4.39
N ALA A 34 21.19 -19.22 -4.09
CA ALA A 34 22.22 -18.66 -3.22
C ALA A 34 22.80 -17.32 -3.69
N ALA A 35 22.95 -17.13 -5.01
CA ALA A 35 23.44 -15.87 -5.57
C ALA A 35 22.48 -14.70 -5.28
N PHE A 36 21.16 -14.91 -5.42
CA PHE A 36 20.15 -13.91 -5.07
C PHE A 36 20.19 -13.61 -3.57
N GLN A 37 20.24 -14.65 -2.72
CA GLN A 37 20.29 -14.46 -1.27
C GLN A 37 21.53 -13.66 -0.85
N GLN A 38 22.68 -13.89 -1.45
CA GLN A 38 23.90 -13.14 -1.16
C GLN A 38 23.76 -11.68 -1.59
N ALA A 39 23.29 -11.43 -2.81
CA ALA A 39 23.06 -10.07 -3.30
C ALA A 39 22.05 -9.31 -2.45
N LEU A 40 20.96 -9.98 -2.02
CA LEU A 40 19.97 -9.38 -1.13
C LEU A 40 20.57 -9.00 0.23
N LYS A 41 21.40 -9.89 0.85
CA LYS A 41 22.09 -9.56 2.11
C LYS A 41 23.00 -8.34 2.00
N GLU A 42 23.71 -8.22 0.89
CA GLU A 42 24.58 -7.06 0.63
C GLU A 42 23.76 -5.79 0.44
N ALA A 43 22.63 -5.86 -0.31
CA ALA A 43 21.73 -4.73 -0.49
C ALA A 43 21.08 -4.28 0.82
N LEU A 44 20.59 -5.21 1.65
CA LEU A 44 20.03 -4.93 2.97
C LEU A 44 21.05 -4.26 3.88
N LYS A 45 22.30 -4.78 3.91
CA LYS A 45 23.36 -4.18 4.71
C LYS A 45 23.68 -2.73 4.27
N ASN A 46 23.65 -2.47 2.97
CA ASN A 46 23.90 -1.15 2.44
C ASN A 46 22.75 -0.16 2.73
N ALA A 47 21.50 -0.63 2.63
CA ALA A 47 20.32 0.20 2.83
C ALA A 47 19.96 0.41 4.31
N PHE A 48 20.01 -0.65 5.12
CA PHE A 48 19.53 -0.66 6.50
C PHE A 48 20.61 -0.91 7.55
N GLY A 49 21.86 -1.00 7.13
CA GLY A 49 23.00 -1.24 8.05
C GLY A 49 23.16 -2.68 8.54
N SER A 50 22.22 -3.59 8.20
CA SER A 50 22.23 -4.99 8.62
C SER A 50 21.75 -5.89 7.49
N ALA A 51 22.33 -7.08 7.39
CA ALA A 51 21.82 -8.15 6.52
C ALA A 51 20.57 -8.85 7.11
N ASP A 52 20.26 -8.58 8.36
CA ASP A 52 19.09 -9.06 9.09
C ASP A 52 18.35 -7.82 9.64
N PRO A 53 17.50 -7.18 8.86
CA PRO A 53 16.88 -5.91 9.23
C PRO A 53 15.93 -6.08 10.42
N PRO A 54 15.76 -5.03 11.25
CA PRO A 54 14.91 -5.09 12.44
C PRO A 54 13.43 -5.24 12.13
N GLY A 55 13.02 -4.85 10.94
CA GLY A 55 11.66 -5.00 10.41
C GLY A 55 11.51 -4.21 9.12
N VAL A 56 10.91 -4.81 8.10
CA VAL A 56 10.67 -4.16 6.81
C VAL A 56 9.26 -4.46 6.31
N PHE A 57 8.68 -3.50 5.60
CA PHE A 57 7.55 -3.77 4.72
C PHE A 57 8.06 -4.44 3.45
N VAL A 58 7.41 -5.53 3.06
CA VAL A 58 7.62 -6.20 1.77
C VAL A 58 6.41 -5.87 0.90
N ARG A 59 6.57 -4.86 0.04
CA ARG A 59 5.49 -4.31 -0.77
C ARG A 59 5.63 -4.71 -2.22
N SER A 60 4.53 -5.15 -2.84
CA SER A 60 4.49 -5.31 -4.29
C SER A 60 4.49 -3.96 -4.98
N ASP A 61 5.11 -3.91 -6.14
CA ASP A 61 5.03 -2.84 -7.12
C ASP A 61 4.91 -3.51 -8.49
N THR A 62 3.75 -3.35 -9.14
CA THR A 62 3.46 -4.03 -10.40
C THR A 62 3.31 -3.03 -11.53
N ASN A 63 3.63 -3.46 -12.74
CA ASN A 63 3.44 -2.67 -13.95
C ASN A 63 1.95 -2.45 -14.33
N VAL A 64 1.01 -2.89 -13.49
CA VAL A 64 -0.44 -2.80 -13.71
C VAL A 64 -1.17 -2.24 -12.49
N GLU A 65 -0.47 -1.57 -11.59
CA GLU A 65 -1.05 -1.05 -10.36
C GLU A 65 -1.94 0.17 -10.61
N ASP A 66 -1.46 1.12 -11.40
CA ASP A 66 -2.16 2.36 -11.73
C ASP A 66 -2.33 2.49 -13.25
N LEU A 67 -3.37 1.86 -13.77
CA LEU A 67 -3.74 1.98 -15.18
C LEU A 67 -4.81 3.05 -15.38
N ALA A 68 -4.88 3.62 -16.59
CA ALA A 68 -5.91 4.58 -16.93
C ALA A 68 -7.31 4.02 -16.64
N GLY A 69 -8.06 4.71 -15.77
CA GLY A 69 -9.41 4.29 -15.35
C GLY A 69 -9.46 3.11 -14.38
N PHE A 70 -8.31 2.67 -13.85
CA PHE A 70 -8.25 1.57 -12.89
C PHE A 70 -7.16 1.80 -11.85
N THR A 71 -7.50 1.57 -10.58
CA THR A 71 -6.55 1.44 -9.49
C THR A 71 -6.47 -0.03 -9.05
N GLY A 72 -5.25 -0.56 -8.98
CA GLY A 72 -4.95 -1.92 -8.51
C GLY A 72 -5.08 -2.09 -6.99
N ALA A 73 -5.62 -1.12 -6.28
CA ALA A 73 -5.77 -1.14 -4.83
C ALA A 73 -6.40 -2.44 -4.33
N GLY A 74 -5.69 -3.13 -3.44
CA GLY A 74 -6.12 -4.40 -2.84
C GLY A 74 -6.01 -5.64 -3.75
N LEU A 75 -5.43 -5.53 -4.94
CA LEU A 75 -5.04 -6.70 -5.75
C LEU A 75 -3.62 -7.18 -5.42
N ASN A 76 -2.78 -6.29 -4.95
CA ASN A 76 -1.39 -6.54 -4.62
C ASN A 76 -1.21 -6.82 -3.12
N LEU A 77 -0.10 -7.47 -2.76
CA LEU A 77 0.18 -7.88 -1.39
C LEU A 77 1.27 -6.98 -0.78
N THR A 78 1.00 -6.46 0.39
CA THR A 78 1.99 -5.84 1.28
C THR A 78 2.03 -6.62 2.58
N LEU A 79 3.21 -7.08 2.97
CA LEU A 79 3.46 -7.74 4.26
C LEU A 79 4.20 -6.77 5.18
N PRO A 80 3.54 -6.33 6.27
CA PRO A 80 4.12 -5.35 7.17
C PRO A 80 5.11 -5.99 8.13
N ASN A 81 6.12 -5.23 8.51
CA ASN A 81 7.06 -5.53 9.60
C ASN A 81 7.61 -6.96 9.58
N VAL A 82 8.19 -7.36 8.46
CA VAL A 82 8.85 -8.65 8.30
C VAL A 82 10.21 -8.59 8.98
N VAL A 83 10.43 -9.44 9.99
CA VAL A 83 11.65 -9.50 10.80
C VAL A 83 12.40 -10.78 10.48
N GLY A 84 13.71 -10.66 10.29
CA GLY A 84 14.60 -11.80 10.03
C GLY A 84 14.69 -12.19 8.57
N PHE A 85 15.93 -12.60 8.16
CA PHE A 85 16.25 -12.85 6.76
C PHE A 85 15.47 -14.02 6.15
N ASP A 86 15.28 -15.11 6.91
CA ASP A 86 14.53 -16.27 6.39
C ASP A 86 13.05 -15.95 6.19
N GLN A 87 12.44 -15.19 7.10
CA GLN A 87 11.08 -14.72 6.95
C GLN A 87 10.96 -13.73 5.78
N LEU A 88 11.96 -12.86 5.57
CA LEU A 88 12.00 -11.97 4.43
C LEU A 88 12.01 -12.73 3.10
N LEU A 89 12.80 -13.80 2.97
CA LEU A 89 12.81 -14.63 1.77
C LEU A 89 11.43 -15.27 1.50
N GLN A 90 10.76 -15.74 2.55
CA GLN A 90 9.41 -16.29 2.43
C GLN A 90 8.41 -15.19 2.00
N SER A 91 8.47 -14.04 2.63
CA SER A 91 7.61 -12.90 2.31
C SER A 91 7.80 -12.38 0.89
N ILE A 92 9.04 -12.36 0.39
CA ILE A 92 9.35 -12.06 -1.02
C ILE A 92 8.65 -13.05 -1.95
N ALA A 93 8.70 -14.35 -1.65
CA ALA A 93 8.04 -15.38 -2.46
C ALA A 93 6.51 -15.20 -2.45
N GLU A 94 5.92 -14.88 -1.31
CA GLU A 94 4.48 -14.62 -1.19
C GLU A 94 4.05 -13.38 -1.98
N VAL A 95 4.82 -12.30 -1.94
CA VAL A 95 4.55 -11.10 -2.72
C VAL A 95 4.71 -11.37 -4.23
N TRP A 96 5.72 -12.12 -4.66
CA TRP A 96 5.84 -12.55 -6.05
C TRP A 96 4.70 -13.44 -6.52
N ALA A 97 4.12 -14.22 -5.62
CA ALA A 97 2.96 -15.06 -5.92
C ALA A 97 1.63 -14.29 -5.92
N SER A 98 1.58 -13.06 -5.39
CA SER A 98 0.33 -12.31 -5.20
C SER A 98 -0.50 -12.12 -6.49
N PRO A 99 0.07 -11.95 -7.69
CA PRO A 99 -0.70 -11.93 -8.94
C PRO A 99 -1.47 -13.23 -9.22
N PHE A 100 -1.10 -14.33 -8.60
CA PHE A 100 -1.74 -15.63 -8.72
C PHE A 100 -2.71 -15.95 -7.56
N THR A 101 -3.06 -14.98 -6.71
CA THR A 101 -4.22 -15.12 -5.83
C THR A 101 -5.49 -15.23 -6.67
N ALA A 102 -6.52 -15.92 -6.18
CA ALA A 102 -7.75 -16.12 -6.93
C ALA A 102 -8.37 -14.80 -7.42
N ARG A 103 -8.40 -13.79 -6.55
CA ARG A 103 -8.93 -12.45 -6.85
C ARG A 103 -8.12 -11.73 -7.92
N ALA A 104 -6.80 -11.62 -7.77
CA ALA A 104 -5.93 -10.91 -8.71
C ALA A 104 -5.91 -11.61 -10.07
N PHE A 105 -5.87 -12.93 -10.09
CA PHE A 105 -5.89 -13.71 -11.32
C PHE A 105 -7.21 -13.56 -12.09
N ALA A 106 -8.35 -13.74 -11.43
CA ALA A 106 -9.68 -13.60 -12.05
C ALA A 106 -9.88 -12.19 -12.61
N TRP A 107 -9.45 -11.17 -11.86
CA TRP A 107 -9.53 -9.78 -12.31
C TRP A 107 -8.74 -9.57 -13.61
N ARG A 108 -7.47 -10.03 -13.65
CA ARG A 108 -6.62 -9.90 -14.85
C ARG A 108 -7.22 -10.60 -16.07
N GLN A 109 -7.75 -11.80 -15.89
CA GLN A 109 -8.38 -12.55 -16.99
C GLN A 109 -9.60 -11.83 -17.57
N SER A 110 -10.31 -11.04 -16.78
CA SER A 110 -11.52 -10.33 -17.20
C SER A 110 -11.29 -8.91 -17.73
N HIS A 111 -10.18 -8.26 -17.35
CA HIS A 111 -9.98 -6.84 -17.63
C HIS A 111 -8.74 -6.52 -18.47
N MET A 112 -7.79 -7.45 -18.59
CA MET A 112 -6.55 -7.21 -19.33
C MET A 112 -6.56 -7.93 -20.67
N THR A 113 -6.04 -7.26 -21.71
CA THR A 113 -5.84 -7.86 -23.04
C THR A 113 -4.72 -8.90 -23.03
N SER A 114 -3.69 -8.68 -22.20
CA SER A 114 -2.52 -9.56 -22.06
C SER A 114 -2.26 -9.86 -20.58
N PRO A 115 -3.11 -10.71 -19.95
CA PRO A 115 -3.06 -10.97 -18.50
C PRO A 115 -1.78 -11.68 -18.04
N GLU A 116 -0.99 -12.23 -18.97
CA GLU A 116 0.32 -12.86 -18.73
C GLU A 116 1.44 -11.84 -18.49
N HIS A 117 1.28 -10.59 -18.93
CA HIS A 117 2.30 -9.55 -18.83
C HIS A 117 2.19 -8.75 -17.53
N VAL A 118 2.09 -9.42 -16.40
CA VAL A 118 2.16 -8.82 -15.08
C VAL A 118 3.48 -9.18 -14.41
N TYR A 119 4.25 -8.18 -14.09
CA TYR A 119 5.57 -8.30 -13.48
C TYR A 119 5.54 -7.64 -12.11
N THR A 120 5.84 -8.40 -11.08
CA THR A 120 5.86 -7.91 -9.70
C THR A 120 7.28 -7.60 -9.28
N SER A 121 7.59 -6.32 -9.11
CA SER A 121 8.74 -5.85 -8.35
C SER A 121 8.43 -5.89 -6.86
N ILE A 122 9.46 -5.81 -6.03
CA ILE A 122 9.31 -5.75 -4.58
C ILE A 122 10.06 -4.54 -4.07
N LEU A 123 9.36 -3.70 -3.33
CA LEU A 123 9.94 -2.60 -2.59
C LEU A 123 10.07 -3.01 -1.10
N LEU A 124 11.28 -2.86 -0.56
CA LEU A 124 11.56 -3.06 0.85
C LEU A 124 11.70 -1.70 1.52
N LEU A 125 10.85 -1.42 2.48
CA LEU A 125 10.84 -0.18 3.26
C LEU A 125 11.05 -0.50 4.74
N GLU A 126 11.77 0.33 5.46
CA GLU A 126 11.89 0.21 6.91
C GLU A 126 10.52 0.34 7.58
N SER A 127 10.26 -0.53 8.55
CA SER A 127 9.02 -0.46 9.35
C SER A 127 9.16 0.64 10.40
N VAL A 128 8.42 1.73 10.21
CA VAL A 128 8.33 2.83 11.19
C VAL A 128 7.14 2.58 12.10
N ALA A 129 7.36 2.69 13.41
CA ALA A 129 6.29 2.54 14.41
C ALA A 129 5.48 3.84 14.54
N SER A 130 4.84 4.28 13.45
CA SER A 130 4.08 5.54 13.44
C SER A 130 3.00 5.56 14.52
N ASP A 131 2.88 6.70 15.22
CA ASP A 131 1.84 6.94 16.21
C ASP A 131 0.47 7.04 15.57
N MET A 132 0.44 7.63 14.36
CA MET A 132 -0.72 7.73 13.50
C MET A 132 -0.30 7.65 12.03
N SER A 133 -1.22 7.20 11.18
CA SER A 133 -1.01 7.14 9.73
C SER A 133 -2.31 7.40 8.99
N GLY A 134 -2.19 7.89 7.76
CA GLY A 134 -3.35 8.26 6.99
C GLY A 134 -3.06 8.46 5.52
N VAL A 135 -4.07 8.94 4.82
CA VAL A 135 -4.01 9.37 3.43
C VAL A 135 -4.41 10.82 3.31
N LEU A 136 -3.74 11.53 2.41
CA LEU A 136 -3.99 12.91 2.05
C LEU A 136 -4.19 13.02 0.55
N VAL A 137 -5.30 13.64 0.13
CA VAL A 137 -5.52 13.97 -1.28
C VAL A 137 -5.61 15.48 -1.43
N THR A 138 -4.88 16.04 -2.40
CA THR A 138 -4.79 17.49 -2.64
C THR A 138 -6.02 18.07 -3.35
N GLN A 139 -7.18 17.54 -3.00
CA GLN A 139 -8.48 17.95 -3.52
C GLN A 139 -9.58 17.66 -2.49
N ASP A 140 -10.56 18.53 -2.43
CA ASP A 140 -11.83 18.24 -1.76
C ASP A 140 -12.65 17.27 -2.62
N PHE A 141 -12.94 16.07 -2.09
CA PHE A 141 -13.72 15.05 -2.81
C PHE A 141 -15.18 15.48 -3.10
N ASP A 142 -15.75 16.38 -2.27
CA ASP A 142 -17.15 16.78 -2.41
C ASP A 142 -17.32 17.87 -3.47
N THR A 143 -16.36 18.80 -3.56
CA THR A 143 -16.47 20.01 -4.39
C THR A 143 -15.48 20.06 -5.56
N GLY A 144 -14.45 19.21 -5.55
CA GLY A 144 -13.34 19.26 -6.49
C GLY A 144 -12.37 20.44 -6.26
N SER A 145 -12.53 21.20 -5.17
CA SER A 145 -11.66 22.34 -4.87
C SER A 145 -10.23 21.94 -4.61
N ARG A 146 -9.27 22.63 -5.24
CA ARG A 146 -7.82 22.46 -5.04
C ARG A 146 -7.26 23.29 -3.86
N GLY A 147 -8.07 24.17 -3.30
CA GLY A 147 -7.71 24.94 -2.10
C GLY A 147 -7.96 24.22 -0.78
N VAL A 148 -8.36 22.95 -0.84
CA VAL A 148 -8.71 22.12 0.32
C VAL A 148 -8.07 20.74 0.14
N ILE A 149 -7.45 20.20 1.17
CA ILE A 149 -7.01 18.81 1.21
C ILE A 149 -8.03 17.95 1.95
N SER A 150 -8.25 16.74 1.43
CA SER A 150 -9.03 15.68 2.08
C SER A 150 -8.08 14.75 2.82
N VAL A 151 -8.31 14.54 4.10
CA VAL A 151 -7.46 13.69 4.94
C VAL A 151 -8.31 12.63 5.63
N ALA A 152 -7.79 11.40 5.68
CA ALA A 152 -8.31 10.34 6.52
C ALA A 152 -7.14 9.76 7.34
N VAL A 153 -7.30 9.65 8.66
CA VAL A 153 -6.21 9.28 9.58
C VAL A 153 -6.72 8.40 10.72
N ASN A 154 -5.88 7.46 11.14
CA ASN A 154 -6.10 6.62 12.33
C ASN A 154 -4.83 6.54 13.18
N GLU A 155 -4.99 6.17 14.44
CA GLU A 155 -3.86 5.79 15.29
C GLU A 155 -3.15 4.54 14.75
N GLY A 156 -1.83 4.53 14.85
CA GLY A 156 -0.98 3.42 14.42
C GLY A 156 -0.85 3.28 12.92
N LEU A 157 -0.58 2.07 12.44
CA LEU A 157 -0.23 1.77 11.06
C LEU A 157 -1.43 1.37 10.20
N GLY A 158 -1.58 1.97 9.03
CA GLY A 158 -2.41 1.47 7.93
C GLY A 158 -3.93 1.46 8.15
N GLY A 159 -4.43 1.94 9.29
CA GLY A 159 -5.84 1.84 9.64
C GLY A 159 -6.77 2.53 8.64
N ALA A 160 -6.43 3.73 8.20
CA ALA A 160 -7.23 4.50 7.26
C ALA A 160 -7.27 3.87 5.85
N VAL A 161 -6.17 3.26 5.42
CA VAL A 161 -6.05 2.58 4.12
C VAL A 161 -6.83 1.25 4.12
N ASP A 162 -6.82 0.54 5.25
CA ASP A 162 -7.47 -0.77 5.40
C ASP A 162 -8.95 -0.69 5.81
N GLY A 163 -9.56 0.47 5.71
CA GLY A 163 -11.00 0.67 5.90
C GLY A 163 -11.47 0.66 7.35
N GLN A 164 -10.59 0.93 8.32
CA GLN A 164 -11.02 1.22 9.68
C GLN A 164 -11.76 2.58 9.74
N ALA A 165 -12.64 2.74 10.72
CA ALA A 165 -13.35 4.00 10.93
C ALA A 165 -12.36 5.10 11.33
N ALA A 166 -11.96 5.90 10.35
CA ALA A 166 -10.93 6.92 10.44
C ALA A 166 -11.51 8.30 10.78
N GLU A 167 -10.71 9.15 11.42
CA GLU A 167 -10.97 10.58 11.42
C GLU A 167 -10.86 11.10 10.00
N SER A 168 -11.89 11.79 9.52
CA SER A 168 -11.95 12.35 8.17
C SER A 168 -12.11 13.86 8.22
N LEU A 169 -11.24 14.57 7.51
CA LEU A 169 -11.13 16.02 7.60
C LEU A 169 -11.10 16.65 6.20
N ARG A 170 -11.61 17.89 6.14
CA ARG A 170 -11.35 18.84 5.06
C ARG A 170 -10.52 19.97 5.65
N ILE A 171 -9.31 20.14 5.15
CA ILE A 171 -8.35 21.12 5.66
C ILE A 171 -8.11 22.16 4.57
N PRO A 172 -8.62 23.41 4.72
CA PRO A 172 -8.33 24.49 3.80
C PRO A 172 -6.85 24.91 3.87
N LEU A 173 -6.24 25.13 2.69
CA LEU A 173 -4.83 25.55 2.59
C LEU A 173 -4.62 27.03 2.93
N ASP A 174 -5.69 27.81 3.02
CA ASP A 174 -5.66 29.25 3.36
C ASP A 174 -5.70 29.53 4.87
N GLY A 175 -5.68 28.48 5.71
CA GLY A 175 -5.77 28.59 7.16
C GLY A 175 -7.19 28.81 7.70
N SER A 176 -8.21 28.72 6.87
CA SER A 176 -9.60 28.69 7.32
C SER A 176 -9.88 27.49 8.23
N PRO A 177 -10.96 27.51 9.04
CA PRO A 177 -11.25 26.44 9.98
C PRO A 177 -11.34 25.06 9.33
N VAL A 178 -10.67 24.08 9.94
CA VAL A 178 -10.75 22.66 9.57
C VAL A 178 -12.16 22.14 9.82
N ARG A 179 -12.67 21.38 8.86
CA ARG A 179 -13.98 20.73 8.96
C ARG A 179 -13.81 19.24 9.22
N VAL A 180 -14.21 18.78 10.40
CA VAL A 180 -14.26 17.36 10.75
C VAL A 180 -15.53 16.76 10.16
N LEU A 181 -15.41 15.73 9.34
CA LEU A 181 -16.53 15.01 8.72
C LEU A 181 -16.90 13.76 9.52
N ALA A 182 -15.90 13.07 10.06
CA ALA A 182 -16.07 11.91 10.90
C ALA A 182 -14.95 11.87 11.94
N THR A 183 -15.24 11.32 13.11
CA THR A 183 -14.25 11.06 14.15
C THR A 183 -13.73 9.63 14.06
N ALA A 184 -12.50 9.38 14.50
CA ALA A 184 -11.96 8.03 14.61
C ALA A 184 -12.74 7.25 15.67
N THR A 185 -13.22 6.07 15.29
CA THR A 185 -13.94 5.16 16.19
C THR A 185 -13.39 3.73 16.15
N ALA A 186 -12.24 3.53 15.50
CA ALA A 186 -11.56 2.25 15.49
C ALA A 186 -11.14 1.85 16.92
N PRO A 187 -11.57 0.68 17.43
CA PRO A 187 -11.29 0.30 18.83
C PRO A 187 -9.84 -0.15 19.04
N TRP A 188 -9.11 -0.42 17.93
CA TRP A 188 -7.76 -0.95 17.95
C TRP A 188 -6.86 -0.17 17.01
N ARG A 189 -5.61 0.05 17.43
CA ARG A 189 -4.52 0.52 16.60
C ARG A 189 -3.53 -0.61 16.32
N ARG A 190 -2.85 -0.53 15.18
CA ARG A 190 -1.82 -1.50 14.79
C ARG A 190 -0.45 -0.92 15.06
N VAL A 191 0.42 -1.71 15.66
CA VAL A 191 1.82 -1.33 15.88
C VAL A 191 2.72 -2.50 15.47
N PRO A 192 3.98 -2.24 15.06
CA PRO A 192 4.92 -3.31 14.73
C PRO A 192 5.14 -4.22 15.95
N ASP A 193 5.09 -5.54 15.75
CA ASP A 193 5.48 -6.50 16.77
C ASP A 193 6.99 -6.76 16.66
N PRO A 194 7.77 -6.69 17.74
CA PRO A 194 9.21 -6.99 17.71
C PRO A 194 9.55 -8.38 17.16
N ALA A 195 8.62 -9.34 17.25
CA ALA A 195 8.77 -10.69 16.70
C ALA A 195 8.41 -10.79 15.22
N GLY A 196 7.92 -9.70 14.61
CA GLY A 196 7.45 -9.64 13.23
C GLY A 196 5.94 -9.56 13.10
N GLY A 197 5.48 -8.95 12.03
CA GLY A 197 4.06 -8.66 11.80
C GLY A 197 3.55 -7.49 12.65
N LEU A 198 2.24 -7.42 12.82
CA LEU A 198 1.57 -6.36 13.57
C LEU A 198 0.84 -6.93 14.79
N GLN A 199 0.92 -6.22 15.90
CA GLN A 199 0.07 -6.45 17.06
C GLN A 199 -1.05 -5.40 17.13
N PHE A 200 -2.16 -5.76 17.75
CA PHE A 200 -3.30 -4.90 17.94
C PHE A 200 -3.33 -4.43 19.40
N LEU A 201 -3.26 -3.13 19.61
CA LEU A 201 -3.40 -2.50 20.90
C LEU A 201 -4.70 -1.69 20.95
N PRO A 202 -5.32 -1.48 22.11
CA PRO A 202 -6.44 -0.56 22.23
C PRO A 202 -6.06 0.82 21.72
N SER A 203 -6.97 1.46 20.97
CA SER A 203 -6.85 2.87 20.62
C SER A 203 -6.91 3.73 21.88
N SER A 204 -6.43 4.97 21.81
CA SER A 204 -6.43 5.92 22.93
C SER A 204 -7.84 6.26 23.43
N GLY A 205 -8.85 6.06 22.57
CA GLY A 205 -10.22 6.49 22.80
C GLY A 205 -10.47 7.96 22.48
N SER A 206 -9.47 8.66 21.95
CA SER A 206 -9.63 10.01 21.43
C SER A 206 -10.42 9.98 20.12
N ASN A 207 -11.42 10.86 20.01
CA ASN A 207 -12.14 11.06 18.75
C ASN A 207 -11.36 11.92 17.75
N THR A 208 -10.33 12.62 18.21
CA THR A 208 -9.44 13.47 17.41
C THR A 208 -8.05 12.84 17.39
N VAL A 209 -7.62 12.44 16.21
CA VAL A 209 -6.29 11.82 16.00
C VAL A 209 -5.27 12.90 15.71
N LEU A 210 -5.54 13.77 14.71
CA LEU A 210 -4.65 14.89 14.38
C LEU A 210 -4.78 16.04 15.38
N GLN A 211 -3.64 16.52 15.86
CA GLN A 211 -3.57 17.72 16.67
C GLN A 211 -3.28 18.95 15.78
N PRO A 212 -3.42 20.19 16.26
CA PRO A 212 -3.17 21.38 15.46
C PRO A 212 -1.77 21.45 14.83
N GLY A 213 -0.75 20.89 15.49
CA GLY A 213 0.62 20.84 14.98
C GLY A 213 0.73 20.01 13.69
N GLU A 214 0.20 18.78 13.71
CA GLU A 214 0.23 17.90 12.54
C GLU A 214 -0.63 18.44 11.40
N VAL A 215 -1.75 19.13 11.71
CA VAL A 215 -2.56 19.81 10.68
C VAL A 215 -1.74 20.88 9.95
N VAL A 216 -0.95 21.68 10.68
CA VAL A 216 -0.06 22.68 10.06
C VAL A 216 0.98 22.01 9.17
N GLN A 217 1.61 20.94 9.62
CA GLN A 217 2.58 20.19 8.82
C GLN A 217 1.95 19.63 7.54
N LEU A 218 0.74 19.08 7.60
CA LEU A 218 0.03 18.60 6.41
C LEU A 218 -0.30 19.72 5.41
N ILE A 219 -0.63 20.93 5.89
CA ILE A 219 -0.84 22.11 5.03
C ILE A 219 0.47 22.51 4.36
N GLU A 220 1.57 22.60 5.10
CA GLU A 220 2.90 22.95 4.58
C GLU A 220 3.37 21.90 3.56
N PHE A 221 3.24 20.63 3.88
CA PHE A 221 3.57 19.53 2.98
C PHE A 221 2.77 19.60 1.67
N ALA A 222 1.44 19.68 1.76
CA ALA A 222 0.57 19.74 0.58
C ALA A 222 0.84 20.96 -0.30
N SER A 223 1.15 22.11 0.32
CA SER A 223 1.50 23.34 -0.39
C SER A 223 2.85 23.23 -1.10
N GLY A 224 3.78 22.46 -0.56
CA GLY A 224 5.11 22.22 -1.14
C GLY A 224 5.16 21.12 -2.21
N LEU A 225 4.13 20.25 -2.30
CA LEU A 225 4.11 19.11 -3.22
C LEU A 225 4.37 19.50 -4.68
N PRO A 226 3.68 20.50 -5.28
CA PRO A 226 3.84 20.83 -6.70
C PRO A 226 5.26 21.31 -7.07
N GLN A 227 6.04 21.75 -6.09
CA GLN A 227 7.41 22.23 -6.29
C GLN A 227 8.40 21.07 -6.37
N ASN A 228 8.15 20.01 -5.63
CA ASN A 228 9.03 18.83 -5.53
C ASN A 228 8.58 17.69 -6.48
N PHE A 229 7.26 17.59 -6.70
CA PHE A 229 6.64 16.59 -7.53
C PHE A 229 5.74 17.31 -8.55
N PRO A 230 6.21 17.52 -9.80
CA PRO A 230 5.42 18.15 -10.84
C PRO A 230 4.09 17.42 -11.01
N PRO A 231 2.96 18.14 -11.05
CA PRO A 231 1.66 17.51 -11.18
C PRO A 231 1.53 16.74 -12.49
N ILE A 232 0.98 15.54 -12.41
CA ILE A 232 0.58 14.76 -13.56
C ILE A 232 -0.68 15.39 -14.13
N THR A 233 -0.78 15.50 -15.45
CA THR A 233 -1.98 15.97 -16.14
C THR A 233 -2.75 14.77 -16.70
N ASP A 234 -4.09 14.84 -16.63
CA ASP A 234 -4.95 13.91 -17.33
C ASP A 234 -4.93 14.14 -18.86
N ASP A 235 -5.64 13.30 -19.61
CA ASP A 235 -5.72 13.39 -21.07
C ASP A 235 -6.37 14.69 -21.57
N GLU A 236 -7.10 15.39 -20.70
CA GLU A 236 -7.76 16.69 -20.98
C GLU A 236 -6.87 17.88 -20.61
N GLY A 237 -5.68 17.62 -20.05
CA GLY A 237 -4.72 18.64 -19.62
C GLY A 237 -4.99 19.23 -18.24
N ASN A 238 -5.94 18.68 -17.47
CA ASN A 238 -6.16 19.08 -16.09
C ASN A 238 -5.12 18.41 -15.18
N SER A 239 -4.61 19.14 -14.21
CA SER A 239 -3.71 18.59 -13.19
C SER A 239 -4.44 17.57 -12.34
N ALA A 240 -3.93 16.33 -12.23
CA ALA A 240 -4.45 15.33 -11.31
C ALA A 240 -4.16 15.72 -9.85
N PRO A 241 -5.04 15.39 -8.88
CA PRO A 241 -4.72 15.53 -7.46
C PRO A 241 -3.60 14.56 -7.07
N ALA A 242 -2.73 14.98 -6.16
CA ALA A 242 -1.82 14.06 -5.52
C ALA A 242 -2.57 13.26 -4.44
N ASP A 243 -2.30 11.96 -4.41
CA ASP A 243 -2.72 11.02 -3.37
C ASP A 243 -1.46 10.55 -2.65
N VAL A 244 -1.41 10.74 -1.33
CA VAL A 244 -0.21 10.52 -0.53
C VAL A 244 -0.56 9.78 0.75
N GLU A 245 0.13 8.69 1.00
CA GLU A 245 0.14 8.03 2.30
C GLU A 245 1.17 8.71 3.22
N PHE A 246 0.82 8.93 4.48
CA PHE A 246 1.69 9.56 5.46
C PHE A 246 1.65 8.85 6.82
N GLY A 247 2.68 9.09 7.63
CA GLY A 247 2.71 8.71 9.03
C GLY A 247 3.41 9.77 9.87
N PHE A 248 2.99 9.92 11.10
CA PHE A 248 3.65 10.75 12.11
C PHE A 248 4.30 9.88 13.17
N LEU A 249 5.50 10.24 13.58
CA LEU A 249 6.24 9.64 14.67
C LEU A 249 6.72 10.76 15.60
N ASP A 250 6.41 10.68 16.90
CA ASP A 250 6.73 11.68 17.90
C ASP A 250 6.26 13.12 17.57
N GLY A 251 5.21 13.24 16.76
CA GLY A 251 4.61 14.51 16.34
C GLY A 251 5.25 15.14 15.09
N ASP A 252 6.15 14.40 14.41
CA ASP A 252 6.83 14.82 13.17
C ASP A 252 6.48 13.91 11.98
#